data_89a0b6f7507e7112717db250cf2a7c3d
#
_entry.id   89a0b6f7507e7112717db250cf2a7c3d
#
_cell.length_a   1.000
_cell.length_b   1.000
_cell.length_c   1.000
_cell.angle_alpha   90.00
_cell.angle_beta   90.00
_cell.angle_gamma   90.00
#
_symmetry.space_group_name_H-M   'P 1'
#
loop_
_entity.id
_entity.type
_entity.pdbx_description
1 polymer ?
#
loop_
_entity_poly.entity_id
_entity_poly.type
_entity_poly.pdbx_seq_one_letter_code
_entity_poly.pdbx_strand_id
1 'polypeptide(L)'
;LSETHPFAYSEATWNTTPSELESIMGKTPDVVEVAGNGKKKYTFSDVQFNTIEGECFFTFKDTLLCKTVYNYTSPQPFEEVSSNFVDALKETYGEPTKDKSNLSDSGDTDVWLEWTTDDINISYFYFFNKDQDYEVVLSYDLSENKIPVIDASDRNGDFRIGFWGDDIETINRYETAKFEGISEEDDGTTMMMYSGTVSGRNNTYITYLFDSTGKLYQCFYGFNDTYSGAELYIAAYKSLKESLTEKYGKPVSDERKNLSSLARYADEDIALQLGYSAYRAVWKTETTEITLIMYNLGDGIETTLAYTDPNHEEIKDTAGL
;
A
#
# COMPACT_ATOMS: atom_id res chain seq x y z
N LEU A 1 10.77 -5.54 -29.63
CA LEU A 1 11.04 -6.18 -28.36
C LEU A 1 10.83 -7.65 -28.49
N SER A 2 11.80 -8.45 -28.09
CA SER A 2 11.55 -9.87 -27.99
C SER A 2 10.48 -10.05 -26.90
N GLU A 3 9.38 -10.68 -27.22
CA GLU A 3 8.33 -11.03 -26.26
C GLU A 3 8.83 -12.00 -25.19
N THR A 4 10.03 -12.53 -25.37
CA THR A 4 10.69 -13.48 -24.48
C THR A 4 11.73 -12.75 -23.65
N HIS A 5 11.54 -12.79 -22.35
CA HIS A 5 12.54 -12.36 -21.37
C HIS A 5 13.36 -13.56 -20.91
N PRO A 6 14.62 -13.37 -20.49
CA PRO A 6 15.39 -14.42 -19.85
C PRO A 6 14.88 -14.59 -18.39
N PHE A 7 13.61 -14.93 -18.22
CA PHE A 7 13.09 -15.43 -16.95
C PHE A 7 13.71 -16.80 -16.67
N ALA A 8 13.86 -17.15 -15.42
CA ALA A 8 14.21 -18.53 -15.04
C ALA A 8 13.22 -19.54 -15.62
N TYR A 9 11.99 -19.10 -15.90
CA TYR A 9 10.94 -19.81 -16.64
C TYR A 9 10.79 -19.15 -18.00
N SER A 10 11.53 -19.65 -18.99
CA SER A 10 11.64 -19.10 -20.34
C SER A 10 10.33 -19.06 -21.14
N GLU A 11 9.30 -19.75 -20.68
CA GLU A 11 7.97 -19.78 -21.30
C GLU A 11 7.07 -18.63 -20.87
N ALA A 12 7.38 -17.96 -19.74
CA ALA A 12 6.61 -16.80 -19.28
C ALA A 12 6.96 -15.54 -20.09
N THR A 13 5.94 -14.79 -20.46
CA THR A 13 6.05 -13.51 -21.18
C THR A 13 5.21 -12.45 -20.43
N TRP A 14 5.33 -11.18 -20.81
CA TRP A 14 4.48 -10.13 -20.24
C TRP A 14 2.97 -10.34 -20.49
N ASN A 15 2.64 -11.15 -21.51
CA ASN A 15 1.23 -11.50 -21.80
C ASN A 15 0.76 -12.77 -21.11
N THR A 16 1.62 -13.44 -20.35
CA THR A 16 1.25 -14.63 -19.55
C THR A 16 0.20 -14.26 -18.52
N THR A 17 -0.91 -14.97 -18.53
CA THR A 17 -1.98 -14.80 -17.54
C THR A 17 -1.68 -15.58 -16.24
N PRO A 18 -2.34 -15.28 -15.12
CA PRO A 18 -2.18 -16.05 -13.89
C PRO A 18 -2.38 -17.55 -14.08
N SER A 19 -3.40 -17.97 -14.84
CA SER A 19 -3.69 -19.41 -15.10
C SER A 19 -2.63 -20.08 -15.97
N GLU A 20 -2.07 -19.37 -16.95
CA GLU A 20 -0.96 -19.86 -17.76
C GLU A 20 0.32 -19.98 -16.93
N LEU A 21 0.54 -19.00 -16.00
CA LEU A 21 1.67 -19.06 -15.10
C LEU A 21 1.63 -20.30 -14.20
N GLU A 22 0.48 -20.65 -13.64
CA GLU A 22 0.32 -21.89 -12.86
C GLU A 22 0.69 -23.14 -13.67
N SER A 23 0.32 -23.16 -14.96
CA SER A 23 0.70 -24.25 -15.86
C SER A 23 2.21 -24.29 -16.12
N ILE A 24 2.86 -23.15 -16.30
CA ILE A 24 4.31 -23.02 -16.50
C ILE A 24 5.05 -23.46 -15.23
N MET A 25 4.58 -23.02 -14.06
CA MET A 25 5.18 -23.36 -12.77
C MET A 25 4.91 -24.82 -12.35
N GLY A 26 3.89 -25.47 -12.95
CA GLY A 26 3.47 -26.84 -12.60
C GLY A 26 2.82 -26.95 -11.21
N LYS A 27 2.48 -25.83 -10.58
CA LYS A 27 1.83 -25.76 -9.28
C LYS A 27 1.04 -24.45 -9.14
N THR A 28 0.08 -24.43 -8.22
CA THR A 28 -0.57 -23.19 -7.79
C THR A 28 0.38 -22.34 -6.94
N PRO A 29 0.19 -21.01 -6.87
CA PRO A 29 0.98 -20.16 -5.99
C PRO A 29 0.75 -20.55 -4.53
N ASP A 30 1.81 -20.45 -3.73
CA ASP A 30 1.75 -20.71 -2.30
C ASP A 30 1.01 -19.59 -1.55
N VAL A 31 1.15 -18.34 -2.06
CA VAL A 31 0.48 -17.16 -1.52
C VAL A 31 0.02 -16.26 -2.68
N VAL A 32 -1.17 -15.67 -2.54
CA VAL A 32 -1.67 -14.60 -3.42
C VAL A 32 -2.05 -13.40 -2.56
N GLU A 33 -1.40 -12.26 -2.81
CA GLU A 33 -1.54 -11.06 -2.01
C GLU A 33 -2.01 -9.88 -2.86
N VAL A 34 -2.83 -9.01 -2.27
CA VAL A 34 -3.12 -7.69 -2.84
C VAL A 34 -1.87 -6.82 -2.78
N ALA A 35 -1.47 -6.27 -3.93
CA ALA A 35 -0.29 -5.42 -4.05
C ALA A 35 -0.62 -3.95 -4.39
N GLY A 36 -1.90 -3.56 -4.22
CA GLY A 36 -2.40 -2.22 -4.48
C GLY A 36 -2.58 -1.86 -5.96
N ASN A 37 -3.39 -0.84 -6.23
CA ASN A 37 -3.56 -0.26 -7.57
C ASN A 37 -3.96 -1.28 -8.65
N GLY A 38 -4.82 -2.23 -8.32
CA GLY A 38 -5.25 -3.32 -9.20
C GLY A 38 -4.22 -4.43 -9.36
N LYS A 39 -3.16 -4.43 -8.56
CA LYS A 39 -2.12 -5.45 -8.63
C LYS A 39 -2.36 -6.56 -7.63
N LYS A 40 -2.00 -7.80 -8.04
CA LYS A 40 -1.91 -8.99 -7.19
C LYS A 40 -0.52 -9.60 -7.34
N LYS A 41 0.09 -10.00 -6.22
CA LYS A 41 1.38 -10.69 -6.17
C LYS A 41 1.14 -12.18 -5.92
N TYR A 42 1.70 -13.00 -6.75
CA TYR A 42 1.68 -14.47 -6.70
C TYR A 42 3.06 -14.94 -6.26
N THR A 43 3.17 -15.64 -5.16
CA THR A 43 4.41 -16.18 -4.63
C THR A 43 4.49 -17.68 -4.84
N PHE A 44 5.62 -18.14 -5.36
CA PHE A 44 5.96 -19.56 -5.51
C PHE A 44 7.25 -19.81 -4.74
N SER A 45 7.18 -20.58 -3.68
CA SER A 45 8.33 -21.04 -2.90
C SER A 45 8.92 -22.33 -3.47
N ASP A 46 10.06 -22.77 -2.95
CA ASP A 46 10.76 -24.01 -3.36
C ASP A 46 11.02 -24.08 -4.88
N VAL A 47 11.32 -22.95 -5.47
CA VAL A 47 11.70 -22.85 -6.87
C VAL A 47 13.20 -23.12 -7.00
N GLN A 48 13.57 -24.04 -7.88
CA GLN A 48 14.98 -24.40 -8.10
C GLN A 48 15.53 -23.73 -9.36
N PHE A 49 16.70 -23.11 -9.20
CA PHE A 49 17.53 -22.67 -10.31
C PHE A 49 18.89 -23.37 -10.21
N ASN A 50 19.17 -24.29 -11.11
CA ASN A 50 20.30 -25.21 -11.01
C ASN A 50 20.25 -25.99 -9.67
N THR A 51 21.19 -25.70 -8.76
CA THR A 51 21.30 -26.33 -7.42
C THR A 51 20.87 -25.41 -6.28
N ILE A 52 20.31 -24.22 -6.61
CA ILE A 52 19.94 -23.22 -5.62
C ILE A 52 18.43 -23.21 -5.48
N GLU A 53 17.94 -23.20 -4.26
CA GLU A 53 16.53 -23.03 -3.91
C GLU A 53 16.20 -21.56 -3.66
N GLY A 54 14.96 -21.17 -3.99
CA GLY A 54 14.50 -19.81 -3.77
C GLY A 54 13.01 -19.63 -3.97
N GLU A 55 12.62 -18.38 -4.13
CA GLU A 55 11.24 -17.96 -4.34
C GLU A 55 11.12 -17.14 -5.62
N CYS A 56 9.96 -17.24 -6.25
CA CYS A 56 9.59 -16.39 -7.38
C CYS A 56 8.33 -15.61 -7.04
N PHE A 57 8.34 -14.33 -7.38
CA PHE A 57 7.19 -13.45 -7.24
C PHE A 57 6.77 -12.93 -8.60
N PHE A 58 5.49 -13.05 -8.91
CA PHE A 58 4.90 -12.55 -10.15
C PHE A 58 3.78 -11.58 -9.79
N THR A 59 3.89 -10.34 -10.24
CA THR A 59 2.86 -9.32 -9.97
C THR A 59 2.08 -9.05 -11.24
N PHE A 60 0.77 -9.20 -11.15
CA PHE A 60 -0.17 -8.92 -12.23
C PHE A 60 -0.97 -7.67 -11.92
N LYS A 61 -1.24 -6.86 -12.94
CA LYS A 61 -2.31 -5.87 -12.93
C LYS A 61 -3.43 -6.37 -13.84
N ASP A 62 -4.59 -6.68 -13.27
CA ASP A 62 -5.61 -7.50 -13.92
C ASP A 62 -5.02 -8.83 -14.44
N THR A 63 -4.91 -8.99 -15.76
CA THR A 63 -4.29 -10.17 -16.40
C THR A 63 -2.89 -9.90 -16.96
N LEU A 64 -2.40 -8.66 -16.86
CA LEU A 64 -1.10 -8.28 -17.39
C LEU A 64 -0.01 -8.56 -16.36
N LEU A 65 0.94 -9.40 -16.68
CA LEU A 65 2.16 -9.55 -15.90
C LEU A 65 2.97 -8.25 -15.98
N CYS A 66 3.27 -7.63 -14.84
CA CYS A 66 3.96 -6.34 -14.81
C CYS A 66 5.25 -6.34 -14.00
N LYS A 67 5.49 -7.38 -13.19
CA LYS A 67 6.74 -7.56 -12.46
C LYS A 67 7.00 -9.02 -12.19
N THR A 68 8.29 -9.40 -12.26
CA THR A 68 8.78 -10.69 -11.76
C THR A 68 10.00 -10.47 -10.89
N VAL A 69 10.12 -11.25 -9.83
CA VAL A 69 11.29 -11.23 -8.95
C VAL A 69 11.69 -12.68 -8.68
N TYR A 70 12.97 -12.95 -8.78
CA TYR A 70 13.60 -14.21 -8.38
C TYR A 70 14.50 -13.91 -7.21
N ASN A 71 14.29 -14.60 -6.10
CA ASN A 71 15.09 -14.49 -4.89
C ASN A 71 15.66 -15.88 -4.56
N TYR A 72 16.98 -16.00 -4.60
CA TYR A 72 17.69 -17.24 -4.28
C TYR A 72 18.65 -17.02 -3.14
N THR A 73 18.66 -17.94 -2.19
CA THR A 73 19.55 -17.91 -1.02
C THR A 73 20.44 -19.16 -0.97
N SER A 74 21.64 -19.02 -0.45
CA SER A 74 22.56 -20.13 -0.24
C SER A 74 23.51 -19.83 0.92
N PRO A 75 23.78 -20.81 1.83
CA PRO A 75 24.79 -20.66 2.87
C PRO A 75 26.23 -20.67 2.32
N GLN A 76 26.42 -20.96 1.03
CA GLN A 76 27.70 -20.97 0.35
C GLN A 76 27.73 -19.92 -0.75
N PRO A 77 28.88 -19.27 -1.00
CA PRO A 77 29.04 -18.37 -2.12
C PRO A 77 28.72 -19.07 -3.45
N PHE A 78 27.94 -18.37 -4.29
CA PHE A 78 27.65 -18.84 -5.66
C PHE A 78 28.04 -17.79 -6.72
N GLU A 79 29.25 -17.26 -6.58
CA GLU A 79 29.81 -16.21 -7.43
C GLU A 79 29.83 -16.62 -8.92
N GLU A 80 30.10 -17.89 -9.24
CA GLU A 80 30.05 -18.38 -10.61
C GLU A 80 28.63 -18.27 -11.20
N VAL A 81 27.62 -18.63 -10.40
CA VAL A 81 26.21 -18.50 -10.81
C VAL A 81 25.84 -17.04 -10.94
N SER A 82 26.23 -16.19 -9.98
CA SER A 82 26.04 -14.75 -10.01
C SER A 82 26.67 -14.12 -11.25
N SER A 83 27.92 -14.46 -11.57
CA SER A 83 28.61 -13.98 -12.77
C SER A 83 27.87 -14.39 -14.04
N ASN A 84 27.39 -15.62 -14.13
CA ASN A 84 26.65 -16.13 -15.29
C ASN A 84 25.34 -15.35 -15.51
N PHE A 85 24.64 -14.95 -14.42
CA PHE A 85 23.47 -14.06 -14.53
C PHE A 85 23.84 -12.70 -15.11
N VAL A 86 24.88 -12.07 -14.57
CA VAL A 86 25.35 -10.76 -15.02
C VAL A 86 25.79 -10.80 -16.48
N ASP A 87 26.53 -11.85 -16.90
CA ASP A 87 26.98 -12.01 -18.27
C ASP A 87 25.79 -12.19 -19.24
N ALA A 88 24.80 -13.00 -18.88
CA ALA A 88 23.58 -13.17 -19.67
C ALA A 88 22.75 -11.86 -19.77
N LEU A 89 22.67 -11.08 -18.69
CA LEU A 89 22.02 -9.78 -18.71
C LEU A 89 22.77 -8.78 -19.61
N LYS A 90 24.10 -8.76 -19.56
CA LYS A 90 24.93 -7.92 -20.43
C LYS A 90 24.85 -8.33 -21.88
N GLU A 91 24.81 -9.62 -22.18
CA GLU A 91 24.62 -10.11 -23.53
C GLU A 91 23.28 -9.69 -24.14
N THR A 92 22.23 -9.69 -23.31
CA THR A 92 20.86 -9.38 -23.74
C THR A 92 20.56 -7.88 -23.77
N TYR A 93 21.00 -7.13 -22.75
CA TYR A 93 20.62 -5.73 -22.53
C TYR A 93 21.77 -4.73 -22.64
N GLY A 94 23.00 -5.21 -22.91
CA GLY A 94 24.21 -4.38 -22.91
C GLY A 94 24.74 -4.11 -21.49
N GLU A 95 25.63 -3.14 -21.39
CA GLU A 95 26.17 -2.75 -20.08
C GLU A 95 25.07 -2.12 -19.19
N PRO A 96 25.15 -2.29 -17.87
CA PRO A 96 24.17 -1.73 -16.95
C PRO A 96 24.14 -0.19 -17.06
N THR A 97 22.94 0.38 -16.96
CA THR A 97 22.75 1.84 -16.97
C THR A 97 23.23 2.48 -15.67
N LYS A 98 23.26 1.69 -14.57
CA LYS A 98 23.84 2.09 -13.29
C LYS A 98 24.55 0.91 -12.65
N ASP A 99 25.70 1.18 -12.09
CA ASP A 99 26.45 0.26 -11.24
C ASP A 99 26.65 0.95 -9.87
N LYS A 100 26.08 0.35 -8.82
CA LYS A 100 26.16 0.82 -7.45
C LYS A 100 26.84 -0.21 -6.54
N SER A 101 27.59 -1.12 -7.16
CA SER A 101 28.31 -2.17 -6.43
C SER A 101 29.32 -1.58 -5.48
N ASN A 102 29.40 -2.12 -4.28
CA ASN A 102 30.30 -1.66 -3.23
C ASN A 102 31.02 -2.84 -2.58
N LEU A 103 32.27 -2.61 -2.11
CA LEU A 103 32.87 -3.52 -1.15
C LEU A 103 32.15 -3.35 0.20
N SER A 104 31.64 -4.44 0.74
CA SER A 104 31.10 -4.47 2.10
C SER A 104 32.20 -4.33 3.13
N ASP A 105 31.86 -3.96 4.37
CA ASP A 105 32.81 -3.88 5.50
C ASP A 105 33.40 -5.27 5.85
N SER A 106 32.76 -6.35 5.45
CA SER A 106 33.24 -7.75 5.57
C SER A 106 34.30 -8.13 4.52
N GLY A 107 34.46 -7.29 3.48
CA GLY A 107 35.37 -7.55 2.37
C GLY A 107 34.72 -8.32 1.20
N ASP A 108 33.45 -8.68 1.32
CA ASP A 108 32.66 -9.24 0.24
C ASP A 108 32.17 -8.10 -0.69
N THR A 109 31.99 -8.41 -1.97
CA THR A 109 31.52 -7.43 -2.94
C THR A 109 30.00 -7.56 -3.05
N ASP A 110 29.28 -6.54 -2.59
CA ASP A 110 27.87 -6.39 -2.90
C ASP A 110 27.75 -5.91 -4.34
N VAL A 111 27.09 -6.68 -5.19
CA VAL A 111 26.81 -6.31 -6.57
C VAL A 111 25.42 -5.71 -6.66
N TRP A 112 25.31 -4.49 -7.18
CA TRP A 112 24.04 -3.85 -7.47
C TRP A 112 24.09 -3.22 -8.87
N LEU A 113 23.40 -3.85 -9.81
CA LEU A 113 23.35 -3.43 -11.21
C LEU A 113 21.91 -3.14 -11.62
N GLU A 114 21.71 -2.08 -12.41
CA GLU A 114 20.43 -1.71 -12.96
C GLU A 114 20.53 -1.51 -14.48
N TRP A 115 19.55 -2.01 -15.22
CA TRP A 115 19.33 -1.72 -16.63
C TRP A 115 17.97 -1.06 -16.80
N THR A 116 17.92 -0.01 -17.59
CA THR A 116 16.67 0.67 -17.96
C THR A 116 16.57 0.72 -19.48
N THR A 117 15.50 0.16 -20.00
CA THR A 117 15.11 0.25 -21.40
C THR A 117 13.81 1.05 -21.53
N ASP A 118 13.32 1.26 -22.76
CA ASP A 118 12.04 1.94 -22.99
C ASP A 118 10.84 1.17 -22.40
N ASP A 119 10.97 -0.12 -22.21
CA ASP A 119 9.86 -1.01 -21.83
C ASP A 119 10.00 -1.65 -20.46
N ILE A 120 11.23 -1.87 -19.98
CA ILE A 120 11.48 -2.58 -18.71
C ILE A 120 12.63 -1.96 -17.92
N ASN A 121 12.54 -2.13 -16.61
CA ASN A 121 13.64 -1.91 -15.69
C ASN A 121 14.05 -3.25 -15.10
N ILE A 122 15.35 -3.48 -15.03
CA ILE A 122 15.93 -4.71 -14.48
C ILE A 122 16.83 -4.30 -13.33
N SER A 123 16.72 -5.01 -12.23
CA SER A 123 17.60 -4.83 -11.06
C SER A 123 18.18 -6.18 -10.69
N TYR A 124 19.48 -6.21 -10.51
CA TYR A 124 20.23 -7.38 -10.08
C TYR A 124 21.00 -7.05 -8.81
N PHE A 125 20.86 -7.89 -7.78
CA PHE A 125 21.58 -7.79 -6.53
C PHE A 125 22.22 -9.14 -6.20
N TYR A 126 23.45 -9.10 -5.71
CA TYR A 126 24.13 -10.20 -5.08
C TYR A 126 24.82 -9.68 -3.84
N PHE A 127 24.51 -10.22 -2.66
CA PHE A 127 25.05 -9.75 -1.40
C PHE A 127 25.02 -10.83 -0.33
N PHE A 128 25.80 -10.60 0.74
CA PHE A 128 25.77 -11.41 1.95
C PHE A 128 24.80 -10.78 2.95
N ASN A 129 23.72 -11.49 3.29
CA ASN A 129 22.66 -10.96 4.12
C ASN A 129 22.97 -11.10 5.62
N LYS A 130 22.15 -10.45 6.46
CA LYS A 130 22.28 -10.47 7.93
C LYS A 130 22.11 -11.85 8.56
N ASP A 131 21.47 -12.80 7.88
CA ASP A 131 21.21 -14.16 8.32
C ASP A 131 22.39 -15.10 7.98
N GLN A 132 23.48 -14.53 7.43
CA GLN A 132 24.72 -15.21 7.03
C GLN A 132 24.57 -16.11 5.80
N ASP A 133 23.63 -15.75 4.91
CA ASP A 133 23.45 -16.39 3.61
C ASP A 133 23.82 -15.43 2.49
N TYR A 134 24.28 -15.99 1.37
CA TYR A 134 24.41 -15.26 0.12
C TYR A 134 23.07 -15.22 -0.60
N GLU A 135 22.71 -14.04 -1.09
CA GLU A 135 21.42 -13.80 -1.72
C GLU A 135 21.61 -13.19 -3.12
N VAL A 136 20.86 -13.73 -4.08
CA VAL A 136 20.68 -13.15 -5.41
C VAL A 136 19.23 -12.74 -5.57
N VAL A 137 19.02 -11.48 -5.90
CA VAL A 137 17.71 -10.96 -6.28
C VAL A 137 17.79 -10.43 -7.71
N LEU A 138 16.94 -10.97 -8.57
CA LEU A 138 16.78 -10.52 -9.95
C LEU A 138 15.33 -10.09 -10.17
N SER A 139 15.14 -8.81 -10.45
CA SER A 139 13.81 -8.22 -10.69
C SER A 139 13.69 -7.71 -12.13
N TYR A 140 12.57 -8.00 -12.76
CA TYR A 140 12.13 -7.39 -14.01
C TYR A 140 10.83 -6.65 -13.76
N ASP A 141 10.81 -5.36 -14.05
CA ASP A 141 9.66 -4.49 -13.90
C ASP A 141 9.26 -3.92 -15.26
N LEU A 142 8.01 -4.11 -15.67
CA LEU A 142 7.46 -3.44 -16.84
C LEU A 142 7.41 -1.94 -16.57
N SER A 143 7.86 -1.11 -17.52
CA SER A 143 7.83 0.34 -17.37
C SER A 143 6.40 0.84 -17.14
N GLU A 144 6.21 1.82 -16.25
CA GLU A 144 4.89 2.29 -15.84
C GLU A 144 4.01 2.75 -17.00
N ASN A 145 4.62 3.35 -18.06
CA ASN A 145 3.91 3.76 -19.27
C ASN A 145 3.36 2.59 -20.11
N LYS A 146 3.75 1.36 -19.81
CA LYS A 146 3.25 0.12 -20.44
C LYS A 146 2.18 -0.57 -19.63
N ILE A 147 1.98 -0.16 -18.37
CA ILE A 147 0.94 -0.70 -17.50
C ILE A 147 -0.35 0.09 -17.76
N PRO A 148 -1.47 -0.56 -18.12
CA PRO A 148 -2.72 0.13 -18.37
C PRO A 148 -3.19 0.92 -17.16
N VAL A 149 -3.57 2.17 -17.38
CA VAL A 149 -4.29 2.96 -16.37
C VAL A 149 -5.76 2.63 -16.48
N ILE A 150 -6.35 2.20 -15.36
CA ILE A 150 -7.78 1.95 -15.30
C ILE A 150 -8.47 3.31 -15.12
N ASP A 151 -9.35 3.66 -16.05
CA ASP A 151 -10.14 4.88 -15.94
C ASP A 151 -11.23 4.71 -14.87
N ALA A 152 -11.11 5.50 -13.82
CA ALA A 152 -12.08 5.59 -12.73
C ALA A 152 -12.84 6.90 -12.73
N SER A 153 -12.77 7.68 -13.82
CA SER A 153 -13.35 9.03 -13.91
C SER A 153 -14.87 9.05 -13.69
N ASP A 154 -15.57 7.98 -14.08
CA ASP A 154 -17.01 7.83 -13.90
C ASP A 154 -17.38 7.25 -12.51
N ARG A 155 -16.40 6.88 -11.70
CA ARG A 155 -16.61 6.28 -10.40
C ARG A 155 -16.54 7.33 -9.29
N ASN A 156 -17.71 7.86 -8.93
CA ASN A 156 -17.88 8.85 -7.87
C ASN A 156 -18.64 8.19 -6.70
N GLY A 157 -17.89 7.53 -5.83
CA GLY A 157 -18.43 6.72 -4.73
C GLY A 157 -18.88 7.54 -3.51
N ASP A 158 -19.33 6.85 -2.48
CA ASP A 158 -19.66 7.41 -1.16
C ASP A 158 -18.40 7.96 -0.47
N PHE A 159 -17.26 7.33 -0.74
CA PHE A 159 -15.94 7.82 -0.38
C PHE A 159 -14.96 7.62 -1.55
N ARG A 160 -14.44 8.71 -2.13
CA ARG A 160 -13.55 8.68 -3.29
C ARG A 160 -14.17 7.83 -4.41
N ILE A 161 -13.51 6.72 -4.74
CA ILE A 161 -13.95 5.77 -5.77
C ILE A 161 -14.83 4.63 -5.21
N GLY A 162 -14.92 4.49 -3.88
CA GLY A 162 -15.59 3.38 -3.20
C GLY A 162 -17.07 3.66 -2.93
N PHE A 163 -17.92 2.69 -3.23
CA PHE A 163 -19.31 2.65 -2.79
C PHE A 163 -19.44 1.70 -1.60
N TRP A 164 -20.38 1.98 -0.70
CA TRP A 164 -20.64 1.06 0.41
C TRP A 164 -21.01 -0.33 -0.10
N GLY A 165 -20.41 -1.35 0.48
CA GLY A 165 -20.55 -2.75 0.05
C GLY A 165 -19.62 -3.19 -1.08
N ASP A 166 -18.77 -2.32 -1.62
CA ASP A 166 -17.68 -2.73 -2.52
C ASP A 166 -16.75 -3.72 -1.81
N ASP A 167 -16.14 -4.60 -2.57
CA ASP A 167 -15.13 -5.53 -2.06
C ASP A 167 -13.70 -4.97 -2.20
N ILE A 168 -12.76 -5.66 -1.55
CA ILE A 168 -11.34 -5.34 -1.54
C ILE A 168 -10.77 -5.25 -2.97
N GLU A 169 -11.17 -6.17 -3.85
CA GLU A 169 -10.66 -6.22 -5.22
C GLU A 169 -11.10 -4.98 -6.02
N THR A 170 -12.32 -4.54 -5.80
CA THR A 170 -12.87 -3.34 -6.42
C THR A 170 -12.10 -2.09 -5.98
N ILE A 171 -11.87 -1.91 -4.68
CA ILE A 171 -11.10 -0.77 -4.18
C ILE A 171 -9.65 -0.85 -4.67
N ASN A 172 -9.01 -2.02 -4.57
CA ASN A 172 -7.66 -2.23 -5.07
C ASN A 172 -7.54 -1.86 -6.56
N ARG A 173 -8.56 -2.18 -7.36
CA ARG A 173 -8.56 -1.94 -8.81
C ARG A 173 -8.62 -0.46 -9.16
N TYR A 174 -9.43 0.33 -8.46
CA TYR A 174 -9.75 1.71 -8.86
C TYR A 174 -9.03 2.79 -8.03
N GLU A 175 -8.51 2.49 -6.84
CA GLU A 175 -7.76 3.47 -6.06
C GLU A 175 -6.38 3.72 -6.68
N THR A 176 -6.08 4.99 -6.92
CA THR A 176 -4.84 5.43 -7.58
C THR A 176 -3.81 6.03 -6.63
N ALA A 177 -4.17 6.24 -5.36
CA ALA A 177 -3.23 6.68 -4.33
C ALA A 177 -2.16 5.61 -4.09
N LYS A 178 -1.04 5.99 -3.49
CA LYS A 178 0.06 5.06 -3.22
C LYS A 178 -0.39 4.02 -2.18
N PHE A 179 -0.36 2.75 -2.55
CA PHE A 179 -0.65 1.64 -1.64
C PHE A 179 0.41 1.52 -0.56
N GLU A 180 0.01 1.45 0.70
CA GLU A 180 0.91 1.31 1.85
C GLU A 180 0.81 -0.07 2.50
N GLY A 181 -0.34 -0.73 2.44
CA GLY A 181 -0.51 -2.08 2.99
C GLY A 181 -1.95 -2.50 3.20
N ILE A 182 -2.09 -3.74 3.62
CA ILE A 182 -3.35 -4.37 4.02
C ILE A 182 -3.08 -5.16 5.30
N SER A 183 -4.01 -5.11 6.24
CA SER A 183 -3.97 -5.93 7.47
C SER A 183 -5.35 -6.51 7.73
N GLU A 184 -5.36 -7.67 8.37
CA GLU A 184 -6.56 -8.30 8.88
C GLU A 184 -6.50 -8.28 10.41
N GLU A 185 -7.58 -7.83 11.03
CA GLU A 185 -7.71 -7.74 12.48
C GLU A 185 -8.32 -9.01 13.04
N ASP A 186 -8.18 -9.25 14.35
CA ASP A 186 -8.65 -10.46 15.03
C ASP A 186 -10.17 -10.69 14.93
N ASP A 187 -10.94 -9.64 14.68
CA ASP A 187 -12.40 -9.69 14.49
C ASP A 187 -12.83 -10.00 13.04
N GLY A 188 -11.86 -10.23 12.15
CA GLY A 188 -12.08 -10.46 10.72
C GLY A 188 -12.27 -9.19 9.90
N THR A 189 -12.16 -8.01 10.50
CA THR A 189 -12.11 -6.74 9.77
C THR A 189 -10.82 -6.65 8.98
N THR A 190 -10.91 -6.21 7.73
CA THR A 190 -9.74 -5.94 6.90
C THR A 190 -9.54 -4.44 6.72
N MET A 191 -8.32 -3.97 6.94
CA MET A 191 -7.93 -2.58 6.73
C MET A 191 -6.97 -2.49 5.54
N MET A 192 -7.33 -1.65 4.56
CA MET A 192 -6.48 -1.35 3.40
C MET A 192 -6.05 0.11 3.45
N MET A 193 -4.75 0.37 3.44
CA MET A 193 -4.16 1.71 3.59
C MET A 193 -3.49 2.18 2.31
N TYR A 194 -3.70 3.45 2.02
CA TYR A 194 -3.04 4.21 0.99
C TYR A 194 -2.54 5.55 1.55
N SER A 195 -1.64 6.21 0.82
CA SER A 195 -1.19 7.57 1.12
C SER A 195 -1.27 8.46 -0.11
N GLY A 196 -1.44 9.76 0.15
CA GLY A 196 -1.52 10.74 -0.93
C GLY A 196 -1.73 12.16 -0.45
N THR A 197 -2.03 13.04 -1.40
CA THR A 197 -2.39 14.44 -1.11
C THR A 197 -3.91 14.58 -1.14
N VAL A 198 -4.49 15.05 -0.04
CA VAL A 198 -5.93 15.28 0.10
C VAL A 198 -6.17 16.73 0.52
N SER A 199 -6.96 17.48 -0.24
CA SER A 199 -7.26 18.89 0.02
C SER A 199 -6.01 19.75 0.25
N GLY A 200 -4.94 19.49 -0.52
CA GLY A 200 -3.66 20.21 -0.41
C GLY A 200 -2.77 19.77 0.75
N ARG A 201 -3.18 18.78 1.55
CA ARG A 201 -2.40 18.20 2.64
C ARG A 201 -1.66 16.98 2.15
N ASN A 202 -0.35 17.03 2.24
CA ASN A 202 0.55 15.93 1.87
C ASN A 202 0.57 14.88 3.00
N ASN A 203 1.00 13.67 2.67
CA ASN A 203 1.14 12.56 3.62
C ASN A 203 -0.14 12.21 4.39
N THR A 204 -1.31 12.39 3.74
CA THR A 204 -2.58 11.97 4.29
C THR A 204 -2.75 10.47 4.09
N TYR A 205 -3.02 9.73 5.17
CA TYR A 205 -3.45 8.35 5.06
C TYR A 205 -4.90 8.28 4.58
N ILE A 206 -5.16 7.35 3.69
CA ILE A 206 -6.47 7.07 3.12
C ILE A 206 -6.74 5.61 3.45
N THR A 207 -7.71 5.36 4.32
CA THR A 207 -7.96 4.02 4.83
C THR A 207 -9.37 3.58 4.45
N TYR A 208 -9.47 2.33 4.01
CA TYR A 208 -10.70 1.61 3.71
C TYR A 208 -10.83 0.44 4.68
N LEU A 209 -11.99 0.33 5.34
CA LEU A 209 -12.30 -0.76 6.28
C LEU A 209 -13.38 -1.64 5.69
N PHE A 210 -13.12 -2.93 5.68
CA PHE A 210 -14.02 -3.98 5.20
C PHE A 210 -14.43 -4.85 6.39
N ASP A 211 -15.70 -5.17 6.46
CA ASP A 211 -16.21 -6.08 7.48
C ASP A 211 -15.73 -7.53 7.26
N SER A 212 -16.06 -8.43 8.17
CA SER A 212 -15.69 -9.84 8.12
C SER A 212 -16.27 -10.60 6.89
N THR A 213 -17.17 -9.98 6.12
CA THR A 213 -17.68 -10.50 4.84
C THR A 213 -16.94 -9.87 3.63
N GLY A 214 -15.93 -9.04 3.88
CA GLY A 214 -15.13 -8.36 2.87
C GLY A 214 -15.84 -7.18 2.21
N LYS A 215 -16.82 -6.55 2.89
CA LYS A 215 -17.60 -5.43 2.37
C LYS A 215 -17.20 -4.12 3.00
N LEU A 216 -16.99 -3.10 2.14
CA LEU A 216 -16.63 -1.74 2.55
C LEU A 216 -17.76 -1.11 3.37
N TYR A 217 -17.44 -0.68 4.59
CA TYR A 217 -18.41 -0.05 5.49
C TYR A 217 -17.94 1.25 6.12
N GLN A 218 -16.62 1.47 6.17
CA GLN A 218 -16.05 2.69 6.73
C GLN A 218 -14.77 3.07 5.98
N CYS A 219 -14.53 4.37 5.88
CA CYS A 219 -13.29 4.92 5.34
C CYS A 219 -12.88 6.13 6.15
N PHE A 220 -11.59 6.46 6.13
CA PHE A 220 -11.15 7.70 6.75
C PHE A 220 -9.89 8.29 6.13
N TYR A 221 -9.72 9.60 6.32
CA TYR A 221 -8.48 10.32 6.14
C TYR A 221 -7.84 10.56 7.50
N GLY A 222 -6.60 10.12 7.68
CA GLY A 222 -5.73 10.48 8.78
C GLY A 222 -4.77 11.58 8.33
N PHE A 223 -4.90 12.78 8.88
CA PHE A 223 -4.05 13.91 8.49
C PHE A 223 -2.81 13.97 9.38
N ASN A 224 -1.63 13.79 8.76
CA ASN A 224 -0.32 13.80 9.44
C ASN A 224 0.35 15.18 9.45
N ASP A 225 -0.43 16.25 9.36
CA ASP A 225 0.11 17.61 9.46
C ASP A 225 0.73 17.84 10.84
N THR A 226 1.92 18.42 10.86
CA THR A 226 2.63 18.80 12.10
C THR A 226 2.67 20.31 12.21
N TYR A 227 2.11 20.86 13.27
CA TYR A 227 2.09 22.30 13.55
C TYR A 227 2.85 22.61 14.85
N SER A 228 3.36 23.83 14.94
CA SER A 228 4.15 24.28 16.08
C SER A 228 3.35 24.58 17.34
N GLY A 229 2.02 24.68 17.24
CA GLY A 229 1.15 24.97 18.35
C GLY A 229 -0.28 24.50 18.14
N ALA A 230 -1.01 24.25 19.21
CA ALA A 230 -2.39 23.71 19.17
C ALA A 230 -3.37 24.66 18.47
N GLU A 231 -3.15 25.97 18.51
CA GLU A 231 -3.94 26.96 17.81
C GLU A 231 -3.96 26.77 16.29
N LEU A 232 -2.85 26.28 15.72
CA LEU A 232 -2.76 26.00 14.29
C LEU A 232 -3.52 24.74 13.91
N TYR A 233 -3.52 23.71 14.77
CA TYR A 233 -4.38 22.53 14.58
C TYR A 233 -5.86 22.93 14.63
N ILE A 234 -6.25 23.79 15.57
CA ILE A 234 -7.62 24.30 15.66
C ILE A 234 -8.01 25.09 14.40
N ALA A 235 -7.11 25.93 13.90
CA ALA A 235 -7.34 26.67 12.65
C ALA A 235 -7.50 25.72 11.46
N ALA A 236 -6.65 24.71 11.36
CA ALA A 236 -6.71 23.68 10.32
C ALA A 236 -8.01 22.86 10.39
N TYR A 237 -8.45 22.46 11.59
CA TYR A 237 -9.73 21.82 11.82
C TYR A 237 -10.92 22.68 11.37
N LYS A 238 -10.91 23.97 11.76
CA LYS A 238 -11.97 24.93 11.39
C LYS A 238 -12.05 25.09 9.86
N SER A 239 -10.92 25.17 9.17
CA SER A 239 -10.86 25.23 7.70
C SER A 239 -11.42 23.98 7.04
N LEU A 240 -11.09 22.76 7.53
CA LEU A 240 -11.69 21.52 7.05
C LEU A 240 -13.21 21.51 7.28
N LYS A 241 -13.65 21.92 8.47
CA LYS A 241 -15.07 22.00 8.82
C LYS A 241 -15.83 22.96 7.90
N GLU A 242 -15.25 24.09 7.56
CA GLU A 242 -15.82 25.05 6.59
C GLU A 242 -15.97 24.40 5.21
N SER A 243 -14.94 23.77 4.67
CA SER A 243 -14.99 23.08 3.38
C SER A 243 -16.04 21.96 3.34
N LEU A 244 -16.14 21.19 4.44
CA LEU A 244 -17.17 20.15 4.58
C LEU A 244 -18.58 20.77 4.67
N THR A 245 -18.71 21.90 5.34
CA THR A 245 -19.99 22.65 5.42
C THR A 245 -20.42 23.21 4.08
N GLU A 246 -19.49 23.69 3.26
CA GLU A 246 -19.76 24.10 1.88
C GLU A 246 -20.25 22.93 1.03
N LYS A 247 -19.65 21.74 1.22
CA LYS A 247 -19.97 20.55 0.42
C LYS A 247 -21.25 19.84 0.86
N TYR A 248 -21.46 19.70 2.17
CA TYR A 248 -22.52 18.84 2.74
C TYR A 248 -23.59 19.61 3.51
N GLY A 249 -23.51 20.93 3.55
CA GLY A 249 -24.41 21.77 4.33
C GLY A 249 -24.00 21.87 5.80
N LYS A 250 -24.88 22.38 6.65
CA LYS A 250 -24.60 22.52 8.08
C LYS A 250 -24.47 21.17 8.75
N PRO A 251 -23.48 20.98 9.67
CA PRO A 251 -23.38 19.75 10.45
C PRO A 251 -24.63 19.53 11.32
N VAL A 252 -25.02 18.29 11.49
CA VAL A 252 -26.12 17.90 12.40
C VAL A 252 -25.68 17.93 13.88
N SER A 253 -24.38 17.85 14.13
CA SER A 253 -23.74 18.06 15.44
C SER A 253 -22.42 18.79 15.23
N ASP A 254 -22.13 19.78 16.06
CA ASP A 254 -20.86 20.53 16.07
C ASP A 254 -20.56 20.90 17.53
N GLU A 255 -19.62 20.19 18.13
CA GLU A 255 -19.34 20.30 19.55
C GLU A 255 -17.85 20.31 19.87
N ARG A 256 -17.49 21.08 20.89
CA ARG A 256 -16.26 20.90 21.66
C ARG A 256 -16.58 20.09 22.89
N LYS A 257 -16.12 18.87 22.99
CA LYS A 257 -16.34 17.96 24.09
C LYS A 257 -15.24 18.16 25.15
N ASN A 258 -15.65 18.46 26.41
CA ASN A 258 -14.73 18.48 27.51
C ASN A 258 -14.52 17.04 28.03
N LEU A 259 -13.28 16.53 27.90
CA LEU A 259 -12.88 15.22 28.36
C LEU A 259 -12.41 15.22 29.82
N SER A 260 -12.04 16.41 30.32
CA SER A 260 -11.65 16.65 31.74
C SER A 260 -12.40 17.83 32.32
N SER A 261 -12.66 17.79 33.63
CA SER A 261 -13.21 18.95 34.37
C SER A 261 -12.26 20.16 34.35
N LEU A 262 -10.97 19.95 34.03
CA LEU A 262 -9.96 20.99 33.89
C LEU A 262 -10.09 21.80 32.60
N ALA A 263 -10.74 21.26 31.58
CA ALA A 263 -10.96 21.94 30.30
C ALA A 263 -11.63 23.33 30.43
N ARG A 264 -12.47 23.52 31.44
CA ARG A 264 -13.16 24.80 31.69
C ARG A 264 -12.27 25.90 32.26
N TYR A 265 -11.08 25.56 32.75
CA TYR A 265 -10.13 26.50 33.35
C TYR A 265 -8.92 26.78 32.45
N ALA A 266 -8.83 26.14 31.31
CA ALA A 266 -7.76 26.30 30.34
C ALA A 266 -8.26 27.01 29.08
N ASP A 267 -7.40 27.76 28.44
CA ASP A 267 -7.66 28.30 27.12
C ASP A 267 -7.85 27.16 26.10
N GLU A 268 -8.50 27.46 24.98
CA GLU A 268 -8.94 26.46 23.98
C GLU A 268 -7.80 25.59 23.47
N ASP A 269 -6.67 26.19 23.14
CA ASP A 269 -5.45 25.57 22.66
C ASP A 269 -4.75 24.73 23.73
N ILE A 270 -4.65 25.27 24.95
CA ILE A 270 -4.06 24.57 26.10
C ILE A 270 -4.90 23.33 26.46
N ALA A 271 -6.23 23.48 26.47
CA ALA A 271 -7.11 22.36 26.78
C ALA A 271 -7.00 21.22 25.74
N LEU A 272 -6.83 21.55 24.44
CA LEU A 272 -6.58 20.55 23.40
C LEU A 272 -5.20 19.92 23.57
N GLN A 273 -4.17 20.73 23.79
CA GLN A 273 -2.79 20.27 23.94
C GLN A 273 -2.62 19.29 25.10
N LEU A 274 -3.37 19.49 26.17
CA LEU A 274 -3.35 18.63 27.37
C LEU A 274 -4.33 17.45 27.27
N GLY A 275 -5.02 17.25 26.16
CA GLY A 275 -6.02 16.20 25.99
C GLY A 275 -7.29 16.41 26.84
N TYR A 276 -7.55 17.62 27.33
CA TYR A 276 -8.73 17.93 28.14
C TYR A 276 -9.98 18.20 27.32
N SER A 277 -9.83 18.46 26.02
CA SER A 277 -10.94 18.65 25.10
C SER A 277 -10.69 17.98 23.75
N ALA A 278 -11.78 17.67 23.07
CA ALA A 278 -11.80 17.19 21.69
C ALA A 278 -12.85 17.98 20.90
N TYR A 279 -12.69 18.01 19.59
CA TYR A 279 -13.62 18.64 18.66
C TYR A 279 -14.27 17.57 17.82
N ARG A 280 -15.58 17.68 17.63
CA ARG A 280 -16.33 16.75 16.77
C ARG A 280 -17.40 17.50 16.00
N ALA A 281 -17.44 17.29 14.69
CA ALA A 281 -18.54 17.74 13.84
C ALA A 281 -19.04 16.58 13.00
N VAL A 282 -20.36 16.47 12.81
CA VAL A 282 -21.01 15.35 12.11
C VAL A 282 -21.94 15.90 11.05
N TRP A 283 -21.86 15.33 9.85
CA TRP A 283 -22.80 15.54 8.75
C TRP A 283 -23.45 14.21 8.40
N LYS A 284 -24.65 14.27 7.86
CA LYS A 284 -25.37 13.11 7.33
C LYS A 284 -25.90 13.42 5.95
N THR A 285 -25.61 12.53 5.02
CA THR A 285 -26.26 12.46 3.72
C THR A 285 -27.27 11.31 3.71
N GLU A 286 -27.85 11.01 2.55
CA GLU A 286 -28.74 9.85 2.40
C GLU A 286 -28.01 8.51 2.56
N THR A 287 -26.71 8.48 2.20
CA THR A 287 -25.91 7.24 2.12
C THR A 287 -24.74 7.21 3.11
N THR A 288 -24.39 8.34 3.75
CA THR A 288 -23.13 8.41 4.48
C THR A 288 -23.24 9.28 5.74
N GLU A 289 -22.74 8.81 6.86
CA GLU A 289 -22.40 9.65 8.01
C GLU A 289 -20.94 10.09 7.91
N ILE A 290 -20.69 11.40 8.05
CA ILE A 290 -19.36 12.01 7.95
C ILE A 290 -19.03 12.60 9.31
N THR A 291 -17.89 12.22 9.88
CA THR A 291 -17.44 12.69 11.18
C THR A 291 -16.03 13.26 11.09
N LEU A 292 -15.89 14.55 11.43
CA LEU A 292 -14.59 15.19 11.60
C LEU A 292 -14.27 15.26 13.09
N ILE A 293 -13.14 14.70 13.50
CA ILE A 293 -12.69 14.66 14.91
C ILE A 293 -11.27 15.22 14.98
N MET A 294 -11.00 15.98 16.06
CA MET A 294 -9.66 16.38 16.47
C MET A 294 -9.50 16.18 17.98
N TYR A 295 -8.44 15.50 18.38
CA TYR A 295 -8.17 15.16 19.77
C TYR A 295 -6.65 15.02 20.03
N ASN A 296 -6.29 14.90 21.31
CA ASN A 296 -4.94 14.55 21.75
C ASN A 296 -5.04 13.45 22.82
N LEU A 297 -4.44 12.28 22.56
CA LEU A 297 -4.37 11.16 23.52
C LEU A 297 -3.01 11.06 24.23
N GLY A 298 -2.13 12.06 24.06
CA GLY A 298 -0.82 12.11 24.69
C GLY A 298 0.35 12.01 23.73
N ASP A 299 0.14 11.39 22.57
CA ASP A 299 1.18 11.22 21.52
C ASP A 299 1.20 12.37 20.50
N GLY A 300 0.26 13.30 20.61
CA GLY A 300 0.12 14.45 19.73
C GLY A 300 -1.35 14.77 19.41
N ILE A 301 -1.55 15.89 18.71
CA ILE A 301 -2.88 16.28 18.24
C ILE A 301 -3.12 15.62 16.88
N GLU A 302 -4.18 14.84 16.82
CA GLU A 302 -4.61 14.12 15.61
C GLU A 302 -5.92 14.70 15.07
N THR A 303 -6.03 14.71 13.75
CA THR A 303 -7.28 15.07 13.04
C THR A 303 -7.64 13.94 12.09
N THR A 304 -8.85 13.42 12.23
CA THR A 304 -9.40 12.36 11.41
C THR A 304 -10.74 12.79 10.81
N LEU A 305 -10.95 12.45 9.55
CA LEU A 305 -12.21 12.63 8.84
C LEU A 305 -12.71 11.26 8.38
N ALA A 306 -13.72 10.75 9.09
CA ALA A 306 -14.32 9.45 8.84
C ALA A 306 -15.62 9.57 8.01
N TYR A 307 -15.82 8.59 7.14
CA TYR A 307 -17.04 8.34 6.36
C TYR A 307 -17.53 6.95 6.73
N THR A 308 -18.80 6.79 7.06
CA THR A 308 -19.35 5.53 7.53
C THR A 308 -20.68 5.25 6.84
N ASP A 309 -20.90 4.01 6.43
CA ASP A 309 -22.21 3.55 5.98
C ASP A 309 -23.21 3.55 7.18
N PRO A 310 -24.24 4.39 7.16
CA PRO A 310 -25.20 4.44 8.28
C PRO A 310 -26.09 3.19 8.38
N ASN A 311 -26.08 2.33 7.33
CA ASN A 311 -26.87 1.10 7.28
C ASN A 311 -26.04 -0.14 7.64
N HIS A 312 -24.73 0.02 7.86
CA HIS A 312 -23.89 -1.08 8.30
C HIS A 312 -24.25 -1.45 9.75
N GLU A 313 -24.78 -2.66 9.92
CA GLU A 313 -24.99 -3.23 11.24
C GLU A 313 -23.66 -3.88 11.68
N GLU A 314 -23.01 -3.32 12.71
CA GLU A 314 -21.92 -4.06 13.36
C GLU A 314 -22.45 -5.43 13.75
N ILE A 315 -21.80 -6.49 13.26
CA ILE A 315 -22.07 -7.86 13.72
C ILE A 315 -21.58 -7.88 15.16
N LYS A 316 -22.48 -7.52 16.09
CA LYS A 316 -22.22 -7.68 17.52
C LYS A 316 -22.06 -9.15 17.75
N ASP A 317 -20.84 -9.57 18.03
CA ASP A 317 -20.59 -10.91 18.52
C ASP A 317 -21.39 -11.11 19.82
N THR A 318 -22.55 -11.75 19.70
CA THR A 318 -23.42 -12.10 20.82
C THR A 318 -22.94 -13.37 21.55
N ALA A 319 -21.76 -13.88 21.21
CA ALA A 319 -21.14 -15.05 21.80
C ALA A 319 -20.19 -14.69 22.95
N GLY A 320 -20.61 -13.84 23.88
CA GLY A 320 -19.71 -13.47 24.97
C GLY A 320 -20.36 -12.75 26.15
N LEU A 321 -21.46 -13.26 26.69
CA LEU A 321 -21.88 -12.98 28.08
C LEU A 321 -22.18 -14.29 28.80
#